data_1b91ab279a9aacbb5639377fbf38a9b7
#
_entry.id   1b91ab279a9aacbb5639377fbf38a9b7
#
_cell.length_a   1.000
_cell.length_b   1.000
_cell.length_c   1.000
_cell.angle_alpha   90.00
_cell.angle_beta   90.00
_cell.angle_gamma   90.00
#
_symmetry.space_group_name_H-M   'P 1'
#
loop_
_entity.id
_entity.type
_entity.pdbx_description
1 polymer ?
#
loop_
_entity_poly.entity_id
_entity_poly.type
_entity_poly.pdbx_seq_one_letter_code
_entity_poly.pdbx_strand_id
1 'polypeptide(L)'
;MSGTRRIAAFGGVAALAVVLDQVSKAWARTALAGGPAPLVPGVLDLSLVMNTGAAFSIGSGSTWVFVILALVICAGAAVWVVRERQMPASVAAALGAVAGGGVGNLIDRVVAKQVTDFLATTFIDFPVFNVADIFVTCGVVIALVLLWRWDAEREGGDEA
;
A
#
# COMPACT_ATOMS: atom_id res chain seq x y z
N MET A 1 0.05 14.72 22.19
CA MET A 1 -0.29 13.27 22.12
C MET A 1 0.98 12.45 22.34
N SER A 2 0.91 11.27 23.02
CA SER A 2 2.13 10.50 23.32
C SER A 2 2.72 9.90 22.02
N GLY A 3 4.05 9.99 21.88
CA GLY A 3 4.78 9.41 20.73
C GLY A 3 4.49 7.92 20.52
N THR A 4 4.16 7.21 21.61
CA THR A 4 3.78 5.79 21.58
C THR A 4 2.51 5.54 20.75
N ARG A 5 1.47 6.38 20.84
CA ARG A 5 0.21 6.20 20.07
C ARG A 5 0.46 6.35 18.57
N ARG A 6 1.27 7.31 18.16
CA ARG A 6 1.61 7.55 16.78
C ARG A 6 2.40 6.38 16.17
N ILE A 7 3.45 5.93 16.87
CA ILE A 7 4.28 4.81 16.43
C ILE A 7 3.45 3.51 16.40
N ALA A 8 2.60 3.29 17.40
CA ALA A 8 1.70 2.13 17.42
C ALA A 8 0.67 2.16 16.27
N ALA A 9 0.12 3.33 15.95
CA ALA A 9 -0.80 3.49 14.82
C ALA A 9 -0.12 3.18 13.49
N PHE A 10 1.08 3.74 13.25
CA PHE A 10 1.88 3.45 12.06
C PHE A 10 2.21 1.95 11.95
N GLY A 11 2.83 1.38 12.98
CA GLY A 11 3.27 -0.02 12.97
C GLY A 11 2.11 -1.01 12.92
N GLY A 12 1.02 -0.74 13.66
CA GLY A 12 -0.16 -1.61 13.67
C GLY A 12 -0.87 -1.66 12.33
N VAL A 13 -1.07 -0.51 11.67
CA VAL A 13 -1.68 -0.46 10.33
C VAL A 13 -0.74 -1.07 9.28
N ALA A 14 0.56 -0.78 9.36
CA ALA A 14 1.53 -1.39 8.44
C ALA A 14 1.55 -2.92 8.56
N ALA A 15 1.58 -3.46 9.78
CA ALA A 15 1.52 -4.90 10.01
C ALA A 15 0.22 -5.52 9.48
N LEU A 16 -0.92 -4.88 9.74
CA LEU A 16 -2.22 -5.33 9.23
C LEU A 16 -2.25 -5.38 7.71
N ALA A 17 -1.75 -4.32 7.04
CA ALA A 17 -1.69 -4.26 5.58
C ALA A 17 -0.83 -5.39 5.00
N VAL A 18 0.37 -5.64 5.57
CA VAL A 18 1.24 -6.74 5.14
C VAL A 18 0.54 -8.09 5.32
N VAL A 19 -0.08 -8.34 6.47
CA VAL A 19 -0.75 -9.62 6.74
C VAL A 19 -1.90 -9.84 5.77
N LEU A 20 -2.77 -8.85 5.57
CA LEU A 20 -3.91 -8.97 4.66
C LEU A 20 -3.45 -9.17 3.21
N ASP A 21 -2.43 -8.45 2.78
CA ASP A 21 -1.85 -8.60 1.45
C ASP A 21 -1.28 -10.00 1.24
N GLN A 22 -0.40 -10.47 2.13
CA GLN A 22 0.28 -11.76 1.95
C GLN A 22 -0.69 -12.95 2.08
N VAL A 23 -1.68 -12.87 2.98
CA VAL A 23 -2.71 -13.91 3.11
C VAL A 23 -3.59 -13.95 1.86
N SER A 24 -4.05 -12.81 1.35
CA SER A 24 -4.86 -12.76 0.13
C SER A 24 -4.10 -13.25 -1.10
N LYS A 25 -2.83 -12.89 -1.25
CA LYS A 25 -1.96 -13.38 -2.32
C LYS A 25 -1.71 -14.90 -2.24
N ALA A 26 -1.46 -15.42 -1.03
CA ALA A 26 -1.31 -16.86 -0.83
C ALA A 26 -2.59 -17.61 -1.22
N TRP A 27 -3.74 -17.10 -0.82
CA TRP A 27 -5.04 -17.63 -1.24
C TRP A 27 -5.23 -17.55 -2.75
N ALA A 28 -4.97 -16.41 -3.38
CA ALA A 28 -5.16 -16.21 -4.82
C ALA A 28 -4.31 -17.19 -5.66
N ARG A 29 -3.06 -17.41 -5.26
CA ARG A 29 -2.16 -18.38 -5.95
C ARG A 29 -2.71 -19.81 -5.97
N THR A 30 -3.48 -20.21 -4.97
CA THR A 30 -4.07 -21.56 -4.89
C THR A 30 -5.47 -21.58 -5.48
N ALA A 31 -6.33 -20.65 -5.11
CA ALA A 31 -7.74 -20.63 -5.49
C ALA A 31 -7.96 -20.33 -6.98
N LEU A 32 -7.08 -19.50 -7.58
CA LEU A 32 -7.20 -19.08 -8.97
C LEU A 32 -6.29 -19.86 -9.93
N ALA A 33 -5.66 -20.94 -9.49
CA ALA A 33 -4.84 -21.80 -10.34
C ALA A 33 -5.66 -22.46 -11.49
N GLY A 34 -6.96 -22.61 -11.30
CA GLY A 34 -7.88 -23.16 -12.30
C GLY A 34 -8.41 -22.15 -13.34
N GLY A 35 -8.10 -20.89 -13.19
CA GLY A 35 -8.54 -19.80 -14.07
C GLY A 35 -9.29 -18.69 -13.34
N PRO A 36 -9.68 -17.63 -14.06
CA PRO A 36 -10.38 -16.49 -13.50
C PRO A 36 -11.81 -16.84 -13.06
N ALA A 37 -12.30 -16.09 -12.06
CA ALA A 37 -13.65 -16.24 -11.53
C ALA A 37 -14.26 -14.86 -11.26
N PRO A 38 -15.56 -14.64 -11.51
CA PRO A 38 -16.22 -13.39 -11.20
C PRO A 38 -16.33 -13.22 -9.67
N LEU A 39 -15.93 -12.06 -9.16
CA LEU A 39 -16.15 -11.67 -7.77
C LEU A 39 -17.41 -10.79 -7.64
N VAL A 40 -17.50 -9.75 -8.47
CA VAL A 40 -18.68 -8.90 -8.61
C VAL A 40 -19.00 -8.80 -10.11
N PRO A 41 -20.03 -9.50 -10.60
CA PRO A 41 -20.32 -9.57 -12.04
C PRO A 41 -20.41 -8.19 -12.70
N GLY A 42 -19.65 -7.99 -13.78
CA GLY A 42 -19.60 -6.74 -14.53
C GLY A 42 -18.79 -5.61 -13.87
N VAL A 43 -18.19 -5.84 -12.70
CA VAL A 43 -17.40 -4.82 -11.97
C VAL A 43 -15.99 -5.30 -11.68
N LEU A 44 -15.85 -6.48 -11.05
CA LEU A 44 -14.58 -6.99 -10.55
C LEU A 44 -14.48 -8.49 -10.69
N ASP A 45 -13.46 -8.96 -11.35
CA ASP A 45 -13.10 -10.37 -11.46
C ASP A 45 -11.83 -10.69 -10.67
N LEU A 46 -11.68 -11.96 -10.34
CA LEU A 46 -10.46 -12.52 -9.79
C LEU A 46 -9.67 -13.18 -10.93
N SER A 47 -8.49 -12.65 -11.25
CA SER A 47 -7.64 -13.11 -12.34
C SER A 47 -6.18 -13.11 -11.93
N LEU A 48 -5.58 -14.27 -11.77
CA LEU A 48 -4.19 -14.39 -11.29
C LEU A 48 -3.20 -13.93 -12.35
N VAL A 49 -2.43 -12.91 -12.02
CA VAL A 49 -1.35 -12.35 -12.85
C VAL A 49 -0.06 -12.28 -12.04
N MET A 50 1.03 -12.77 -12.62
CA MET A 50 2.38 -12.66 -12.03
C MET A 50 3.12 -11.49 -12.69
N ASN A 51 3.16 -10.35 -12.01
CA ASN A 51 3.63 -9.08 -12.53
C ASN A 51 5.12 -8.85 -12.23
N THR A 52 5.95 -8.78 -13.27
CA THR A 52 7.40 -8.53 -13.15
C THR A 52 7.79 -7.05 -13.24
N GLY A 53 6.82 -6.15 -13.49
CA GLY A 53 7.01 -4.70 -13.60
C GLY A 53 6.28 -3.90 -12.53
N ALA A 54 5.94 -2.65 -12.87
CA ALA A 54 4.97 -1.82 -12.18
C ALA A 54 3.60 -1.93 -12.87
N ALA A 55 2.68 -0.99 -12.54
CA ALA A 55 1.42 -0.85 -13.25
C ALA A 55 1.67 -0.79 -14.78
N PHE A 56 0.80 -1.41 -15.57
CA PHE A 56 0.93 -1.55 -17.03
C PHE A 56 2.23 -2.25 -17.49
N SER A 57 2.83 -3.10 -16.63
CA SER A 57 4.10 -3.79 -16.90
C SER A 57 5.27 -2.86 -17.24
N ILE A 58 5.19 -1.58 -16.87
CA ILE A 58 6.27 -0.61 -17.06
C ILE A 58 7.50 -1.08 -16.28
N GLY A 59 8.66 -1.06 -16.93
CA GLY A 59 9.93 -1.47 -16.32
C GLY A 59 10.03 -2.97 -16.06
N SER A 60 9.38 -3.82 -16.87
CA SER A 60 9.53 -5.27 -16.79
C SER A 60 11.01 -5.65 -16.81
N GLY A 61 11.46 -6.49 -15.85
CA GLY A 61 12.86 -6.82 -15.62
C GLY A 61 13.62 -5.87 -14.69
N SER A 62 13.04 -4.73 -14.30
CA SER A 62 13.67 -3.76 -13.39
C SER A 62 13.23 -3.94 -11.92
N THR A 63 13.02 -5.17 -11.48
CA THR A 63 12.54 -5.51 -10.13
C THR A 63 13.29 -4.76 -9.01
N TRP A 64 14.62 -4.62 -9.14
CA TRP A 64 15.43 -3.96 -8.13
C TRP A 64 15.21 -2.46 -8.00
N VAL A 65 14.81 -1.78 -9.07
CA VAL A 65 14.43 -0.36 -9.01
C VAL A 65 13.21 -0.18 -8.12
N PHE A 66 12.19 -1.04 -8.28
CA PHE A 66 10.97 -1.01 -7.45
C PHE A 66 11.26 -1.42 -6.00
N VAL A 67 12.17 -2.36 -5.77
CA VAL A 67 12.64 -2.74 -4.42
C VAL A 67 13.28 -1.54 -3.73
N ILE A 68 14.23 -0.87 -4.38
CA ILE A 68 14.91 0.30 -3.81
C ILE A 68 13.91 1.44 -3.55
N LEU A 69 13.03 1.73 -4.50
CA LEU A 69 12.03 2.78 -4.35
C LEU A 69 11.09 2.50 -3.16
N ALA A 70 10.59 1.28 -3.04
CA ALA A 70 9.74 0.87 -1.91
C ALA A 70 10.48 1.02 -0.58
N LEU A 71 11.75 0.58 -0.50
CA LEU A 71 12.58 0.74 0.69
C LEU A 71 12.77 2.20 1.08
N VAL A 72 13.06 3.08 0.10
CA VAL A 72 13.23 4.52 0.34
C VAL A 72 11.95 5.16 0.86
N ILE A 73 10.80 4.85 0.25
CA ILE A 73 9.50 5.38 0.67
C ILE A 73 9.14 4.87 2.08
N CYS A 74 9.26 3.57 2.33
CA CYS A 74 8.94 3.00 3.64
C CYS A 74 9.85 3.54 4.75
N ALA A 75 11.17 3.62 4.49
CA ALA A 75 12.12 4.18 5.44
C ALA A 75 11.87 5.66 5.68
N GLY A 76 11.62 6.43 4.64
CA GLY A 76 11.28 7.86 4.73
C GLY A 76 10.04 8.10 5.57
N ALA A 77 8.97 7.34 5.34
CA ALA A 77 7.73 7.41 6.13
C ALA A 77 7.98 7.07 7.60
N ALA A 78 8.72 5.98 7.88
CA ALA A 78 9.05 5.58 9.24
C ALA A 78 9.89 6.63 9.98
N VAL A 79 10.92 7.16 9.31
CA VAL A 79 11.78 8.24 9.86
C VAL A 79 10.94 9.48 10.16
N TRP A 80 10.06 9.88 9.25
CA TRP A 80 9.21 11.04 9.44
C TRP A 80 8.24 10.84 10.62
N VAL A 81 7.57 9.70 10.72
CA VAL A 81 6.71 9.37 11.85
C VAL A 81 7.46 9.39 13.18
N VAL A 82 8.72 8.95 13.22
CA VAL A 82 9.52 8.98 14.45
C VAL A 82 9.95 10.40 14.83
N ARG A 83 10.39 11.19 13.84
CA ARG A 83 10.96 12.53 14.07
C ARG A 83 9.91 13.60 14.31
N GLU A 84 8.79 13.57 13.58
CA GLU A 84 7.74 14.58 13.69
C GLU A 84 6.84 14.30 14.91
N ARG A 85 7.21 14.88 16.04
CA ARG A 85 6.57 14.64 17.35
C ARG A 85 5.13 15.15 17.43
N GLN A 86 4.76 16.11 16.61
CA GLN A 86 3.43 16.72 16.60
C GLN A 86 2.47 16.02 15.63
N MET A 87 2.95 15.08 14.82
CA MET A 87 2.15 14.37 13.84
C MET A 87 0.94 13.66 14.50
N PRO A 88 -0.28 13.88 13.99
CA PRO A 88 -1.47 13.15 14.44
C PRO A 88 -1.35 11.64 14.20
N ALA A 89 -1.93 10.84 15.09
CA ALA A 89 -1.91 9.38 14.93
C ALA A 89 -2.66 8.91 13.67
N SER A 90 -3.65 9.67 13.19
CA SER A 90 -4.36 9.41 11.93
C SER A 90 -3.45 9.56 10.71
N VAL A 91 -2.59 10.58 10.66
CA VAL A 91 -1.58 10.75 9.60
C VAL A 91 -0.59 9.60 9.66
N ALA A 92 -0.10 9.25 10.85
CA ALA A 92 0.82 8.14 11.03
C ALA A 92 0.18 6.79 10.60
N ALA A 93 -1.11 6.57 10.87
CA ALA A 93 -1.84 5.39 10.43
C ALA A 93 -1.94 5.31 8.89
N ALA A 94 -2.24 6.44 8.22
CA ALA A 94 -2.29 6.51 6.76
C ALA A 94 -0.91 6.24 6.13
N LEU A 95 0.17 6.80 6.70
CA LEU A 95 1.54 6.48 6.30
C LEU A 95 1.89 5.02 6.57
N GLY A 96 1.35 4.43 7.64
CA GLY A 96 1.46 3.01 7.93
C GLY A 96 0.82 2.13 6.86
N ALA A 97 -0.34 2.53 6.33
CA ALA A 97 -0.99 1.84 5.21
C ALA A 97 -0.11 1.86 3.95
N VAL A 98 0.46 3.02 3.61
CA VAL A 98 1.40 3.15 2.48
C VAL A 98 2.63 2.27 2.67
N ALA A 99 3.26 2.33 3.84
CA ALA A 99 4.45 1.54 4.14
C ALA A 99 4.14 0.04 4.14
N GLY A 100 3.03 -0.38 4.74
CA GLY A 100 2.61 -1.79 4.77
C GLY A 100 2.31 -2.36 3.40
N GLY A 101 1.57 -1.62 2.56
CA GLY A 101 1.35 -2.01 1.16
C GLY A 101 2.65 -2.08 0.36
N GLY A 102 3.53 -1.07 0.52
CA GLY A 102 4.86 -1.09 -0.08
C GLY A 102 5.68 -2.31 0.33
N VAL A 103 5.69 -2.67 1.62
CA VAL A 103 6.36 -3.87 2.14
C VAL A 103 5.72 -5.15 1.59
N GLY A 104 4.39 -5.24 1.47
CA GLY A 104 3.70 -6.38 0.88
C GLY A 104 4.20 -6.70 -0.52
N ASN A 105 4.22 -5.70 -1.40
CA ASN A 105 4.74 -5.85 -2.75
C ASN A 105 6.27 -6.05 -2.80
N LEU A 106 7.00 -5.52 -1.81
CA LEU A 106 8.44 -5.74 -1.66
C LEU A 106 8.76 -7.20 -1.36
N ILE A 107 8.02 -7.83 -0.44
CA ILE A 107 8.18 -9.26 -0.08
C ILE A 107 8.10 -10.12 -1.34
N ASP A 108 7.05 -9.95 -2.14
CA ASP A 108 6.86 -10.69 -3.37
C ASP A 108 8.05 -10.51 -4.35
N ARG A 109 8.53 -9.28 -4.53
CA ARG A 109 9.67 -8.98 -5.41
C ARG A 109 10.98 -9.60 -4.95
N VAL A 110 11.23 -9.61 -3.64
CA VAL A 110 12.45 -10.20 -3.08
C VAL A 110 12.41 -11.71 -3.17
N VAL A 111 11.27 -12.33 -2.84
CA VAL A 111 11.12 -13.78 -2.76
C VAL A 111 10.88 -14.40 -4.14
N ALA A 112 9.91 -13.88 -4.89
CA ALA A 112 9.45 -14.48 -6.15
C ALA A 112 9.90 -13.73 -7.41
N LYS A 113 10.57 -12.56 -7.28
CA LYS A 113 10.98 -11.65 -8.37
C LYS A 113 9.80 -11.06 -9.17
N GLN A 114 8.59 -11.25 -8.71
CA GLN A 114 7.36 -10.80 -9.34
C GLN A 114 6.30 -10.56 -8.27
N VAL A 115 5.29 -9.74 -8.57
CA VAL A 115 4.19 -9.45 -7.66
C VAL A 115 2.97 -10.27 -8.05
N THR A 116 2.28 -10.80 -7.07
CA THR A 116 1.01 -11.52 -7.27
C THR A 116 -0.13 -10.53 -7.32
N ASP A 117 -0.71 -10.30 -8.51
CA ASP A 117 -1.89 -9.48 -8.73
C ASP A 117 -3.10 -10.37 -9.04
N PHE A 118 -4.30 -9.98 -8.57
CA PHE A 118 -5.46 -10.87 -8.73
C PHE A 118 -6.82 -10.15 -8.77
N LEU A 119 -6.89 -8.84 -8.63
CA LEU A 119 -8.10 -8.03 -8.70
C LEU A 119 -8.17 -7.34 -10.07
N ALA A 120 -9.09 -7.75 -10.94
CA ALA A 120 -9.24 -7.24 -12.29
C ALA A 120 -10.58 -6.51 -12.45
N THR A 121 -10.54 -5.19 -12.76
CA THR A 121 -11.74 -4.44 -13.12
C THR A 121 -12.24 -4.85 -14.50
N THR A 122 -13.58 -4.95 -14.68
CA THR A 122 -14.18 -5.39 -15.95
C THR A 122 -14.83 -4.28 -16.75
N PHE A 123 -15.12 -3.14 -16.11
CA PHE A 123 -15.81 -2.00 -16.73
C PHE A 123 -14.86 -0.93 -17.30
N ILE A 124 -13.56 -1.01 -16.98
CA ILE A 124 -12.49 -0.16 -17.49
C ILE A 124 -11.24 -1.02 -17.75
N ASP A 125 -10.44 -0.58 -18.72
CA ASP A 125 -9.11 -1.15 -18.95
C ASP A 125 -8.12 -0.60 -17.90
N PHE A 126 -7.95 -1.36 -16.84
CA PHE A 126 -7.07 -1.04 -15.71
C PHE A 126 -6.21 -2.25 -15.37
N PRO A 127 -4.93 -2.06 -15.03
CA PRO A 127 -4.08 -3.17 -14.65
C PRO A 127 -4.65 -3.99 -13.51
N VAL A 128 -4.46 -5.30 -13.56
CA VAL A 128 -4.76 -6.18 -12.43
C VAL A 128 -3.90 -5.75 -11.25
N PHE A 129 -4.48 -5.67 -10.07
CA PHE A 129 -3.85 -5.17 -8.85
C PHE A 129 -4.10 -6.11 -7.66
N ASN A 130 -3.62 -5.75 -6.49
CA ASN A 130 -3.70 -6.56 -5.28
C ASN A 130 -4.09 -5.72 -4.04
N VAL A 131 -4.15 -6.36 -2.87
CA VAL A 131 -4.53 -5.71 -1.61
C VAL A 131 -3.48 -4.67 -1.18
N ALA A 132 -2.19 -4.91 -1.42
CA ALA A 132 -1.15 -3.91 -1.13
C ALA A 132 -1.36 -2.60 -1.91
N ASP A 133 -1.77 -2.69 -3.18
CA ASP A 133 -2.02 -1.51 -4.02
C ASP A 133 -3.21 -0.69 -3.51
N ILE A 134 -4.24 -1.35 -2.96
CA ILE A 134 -5.35 -0.67 -2.27
C ILE A 134 -4.84 0.09 -1.06
N PHE A 135 -4.01 -0.54 -0.21
CA PHE A 135 -3.43 0.13 0.96
C PHE A 135 -2.53 1.30 0.57
N VAL A 136 -1.70 1.16 -0.46
CA VAL A 136 -0.87 2.26 -0.97
C VAL A 136 -1.73 3.40 -1.47
N THR A 137 -2.68 3.14 -2.38
CA THR A 137 -3.49 4.17 -3.02
C THR A 137 -4.39 4.89 -2.02
N CYS A 138 -5.17 4.14 -1.23
CA CYS A 138 -6.02 4.73 -0.20
C CYS A 138 -5.20 5.42 0.88
N GLY A 139 -4.07 4.82 1.28
CA GLY A 139 -3.16 5.40 2.26
C GLY A 139 -2.58 6.74 1.82
N VAL A 140 -2.16 6.86 0.56
CA VAL A 140 -1.67 8.12 -0.01
C VAL A 140 -2.78 9.18 -0.03
N VAL A 141 -3.97 8.86 -0.54
CA VAL A 141 -5.09 9.81 -0.60
C VAL A 141 -5.48 10.29 0.79
N ILE A 142 -5.63 9.36 1.74
CA ILE A 142 -5.97 9.69 3.14
C ILE A 142 -4.86 10.52 3.78
N ALA A 143 -3.59 10.16 3.57
CA ALA A 143 -2.46 10.92 4.11
C ALA A 143 -2.44 12.36 3.60
N LEU A 144 -2.65 12.57 2.29
CA LEU A 144 -2.69 13.91 1.69
C LEU A 144 -3.81 14.76 2.27
N VAL A 145 -5.02 14.22 2.41
CA VAL A 145 -6.16 14.94 3.00
C VAL A 145 -5.90 15.28 4.48
N LEU A 146 -5.35 14.32 5.24
CA LEU A 146 -5.07 14.53 6.66
C LEU A 146 -3.90 15.49 6.89
N LEU A 147 -2.88 15.49 6.02
CA LEU A 147 -1.77 16.41 6.07
C LEU A 147 -2.22 17.84 5.77
N TRP A 148 -3.02 18.02 4.72
CA TRP A 148 -3.59 19.32 4.39
C TRP A 148 -4.42 19.91 5.55
N ARG A 149 -5.27 19.09 6.19
CA ARG A 149 -6.04 19.53 7.36
C ARG A 149 -5.17 19.87 8.56
N TRP A 150 -4.16 19.05 8.82
CA TRP A 150 -3.24 19.27 9.92
C TRP A 150 -2.41 20.56 9.75
N ASP A 151 -2.00 20.86 8.51
CA ASP A 151 -1.26 22.09 8.19
C ASP A 151 -2.16 23.33 8.38
N ALA A 152 -3.39 23.29 7.88
CA ALA A 152 -4.36 24.37 8.06
C ALA A 152 -4.69 24.66 9.55
N GLU A 153 -4.75 23.61 10.39
CA GLU A 153 -4.96 23.76 11.84
C GLU A 153 -3.76 24.44 12.53
N ARG A 154 -2.54 24.25 12.02
CA ARG A 154 -1.32 24.88 12.55
C ARG A 154 -1.25 26.36 12.18
N GLU A 155 -1.53 26.69 10.93
CA GLU A 155 -1.52 28.09 10.44
C GLU A 155 -2.60 28.93 11.15
N GLY A 156 -3.82 28.41 11.30
CA GLY A 156 -4.91 29.10 12.00
C GLY A 156 -4.68 29.27 13.52
N GLY A 157 -3.82 28.44 14.11
CA GLY A 157 -3.43 28.55 15.52
C GLY A 157 -2.35 29.61 15.81
N ASP A 158 -1.56 29.98 14.80
CA ASP A 158 -0.51 31.00 14.94
C ASP A 158 -1.06 32.44 14.74
N GLU A 159 -2.28 32.59 14.18
CA GLU A 159 -2.94 33.89 13.96
C GLU A 159 -3.87 34.33 15.11
N ALA A 160 -4.11 33.49 16.12
CA ALA A 160 -5.01 33.73 17.25
C ALA A 160 -4.24 33.99 18.55
#